data_db4fb290002c83654b430b7b344e7770
#
_entry.id   db4fb290002c83654b430b7b344e7770
#
_cell.length_a   1.000
_cell.length_b   1.000
_cell.length_c   1.000
_cell.angle_alpha   90.00
_cell.angle_beta   90.00
_cell.angle_gamma   90.00
#
_symmetry.space_group_name_H-M   'P 1'
#
loop_
_entity.id
_entity.type
_entity.pdbx_description
1 polymer ?
#
loop_
_entity_poly.entity_id
_entity_poly.type
_entity_poly.pdbx_seq_one_letter_code
_entity_poly.pdbx_strand_id
1 'polypeptide(L)'
;MYRTSITLAILALSTASVAQIDGAASVLQRYGNLELERTGPTIDAELGQKYLRRGNTYSNLERFEEAIDEYRKAISADPSLADALRNLANTYYYLERFDEAKPLLARFIRLQTTNTASLIAAVTTLGELERGDGNYAASIAFDLHAIELDSDNDSQVHIMANTYNNAGEANKAIAVYQKAIEVMPGNAFFDRSLGRILEQENRIEDALQAYKSAAAKNPDSSFYSDLVESTRSRL
;
A
#
# COMPACT_ATOMS: atom_id res chain seq x y z
N MET A 1 17.95 -14.40 11.09
CA MET A 1 17.16 -14.43 12.34
C MET A 1 16.51 -13.09 12.70
N TYR A 2 16.74 -12.00 11.96
CA TYR A 2 16.20 -10.64 12.22
C TYR A 2 14.94 -10.30 11.41
N ARG A 3 14.56 -11.13 10.45
CA ARG A 3 13.53 -10.78 9.42
C ARG A 3 12.06 -10.91 9.87
N THR A 4 11.78 -11.70 10.91
CA THR A 4 10.43 -11.84 11.48
C THR A 4 10.03 -10.70 12.43
N SER A 5 10.93 -9.75 12.67
CA SER A 5 10.78 -8.77 13.76
C SER A 5 9.95 -7.54 13.39
N ILE A 6 9.98 -7.04 12.12
CA ILE A 6 9.27 -5.79 11.77
C ILE A 6 7.77 -6.00 11.78
N THR A 7 7.30 -7.03 11.09
CA THR A 7 5.87 -7.36 11.02
C THR A 7 5.31 -7.63 12.41
N LEU A 8 5.97 -8.48 13.22
CA LEU A 8 5.55 -8.76 14.60
C LEU A 8 5.65 -7.53 15.51
N ALA A 9 6.64 -6.69 15.30
CA ALA A 9 6.87 -5.51 16.10
C ALA A 9 5.87 -4.38 15.77
N ILE A 10 5.52 -4.20 14.51
CA ILE A 10 4.51 -3.24 14.05
C ILE A 10 3.11 -3.74 14.36
N LEU A 11 2.84 -5.05 14.21
CA LEU A 11 1.60 -5.68 14.63
C LEU A 11 1.38 -5.58 16.15
N ALA A 12 2.44 -5.63 16.96
CA ALA A 12 2.34 -5.45 18.41
C ALA A 12 2.03 -4.01 18.84
N LEU A 13 2.34 -3.00 18.02
CA LEU A 13 1.93 -1.60 18.24
C LEU A 13 0.45 -1.38 17.95
N SER A 14 -0.12 -2.18 17.09
CA SER A 14 -1.56 -2.21 16.88
C SER A 14 -2.18 -3.18 17.89
N THR A 15 -2.52 -2.71 19.11
CA THR A 15 -3.46 -3.42 20.01
C THR A 15 -4.82 -3.69 19.35
N ALA A 16 -4.91 -3.35 18.09
CA ALA A 16 -5.98 -3.57 17.13
C ALA A 16 -5.63 -4.64 16.07
N SER A 17 -4.56 -5.45 16.27
CA SER A 17 -4.01 -6.32 15.22
C SER A 17 -5.02 -7.27 14.56
N VAL A 18 -5.94 -7.83 15.33
CA VAL A 18 -7.02 -8.68 14.78
C VAL A 18 -8.11 -7.81 14.14
N ALA A 19 -8.50 -6.71 14.77
CA ALA A 19 -9.54 -5.82 14.26
C ALA A 19 -9.12 -5.02 13.02
N GLN A 20 -7.82 -4.82 12.77
CA GLN A 20 -7.32 -4.12 11.57
C GLN A 20 -7.08 -5.07 10.39
N ILE A 21 -6.74 -6.34 10.64
CA ILE A 21 -6.77 -7.40 9.62
C ILE A 21 -8.23 -7.65 9.21
N ASP A 22 -9.16 -7.68 10.17
CA ASP A 22 -10.60 -7.64 9.91
C ASP A 22 -11.02 -6.37 9.14
N GLY A 23 -10.26 -5.27 9.27
CA GLY A 23 -10.44 -4.02 8.54
C GLY A 23 -10.23 -4.19 7.03
N ALA A 24 -9.13 -4.79 6.59
CA ALA A 24 -8.90 -5.07 5.17
C ALA A 24 -9.95 -6.02 4.61
N ALA A 25 -10.30 -7.10 5.32
CA ALA A 25 -11.36 -8.02 4.93
C ALA A 25 -12.72 -7.32 4.84
N SER A 26 -13.05 -6.44 5.80
CA SER A 26 -14.28 -5.63 5.78
C SER A 26 -14.32 -4.66 4.60
N VAL A 27 -13.19 -4.01 4.28
CA VAL A 27 -13.10 -3.13 3.10
C VAL A 27 -13.24 -3.94 1.82
N LEU A 28 -12.59 -5.08 1.72
CA LEU A 28 -12.74 -5.99 0.57
C LEU A 28 -14.19 -6.48 0.40
N GLN A 29 -14.94 -6.65 1.49
CA GLN A 29 -16.38 -6.97 1.43
C GLN A 29 -17.21 -5.85 0.83
N ARG A 30 -16.89 -4.58 1.08
CA ARG A 30 -17.60 -3.43 0.48
C ARG A 30 -17.54 -3.46 -1.04
N TYR A 31 -16.46 -3.95 -1.62
CA TYR A 31 -16.29 -4.13 -3.06
C TYR A 31 -16.79 -5.50 -3.55
N GLY A 32 -17.34 -6.37 -2.63
CA GLY A 32 -17.65 -7.77 -2.88
C GLY A 32 -18.79 -8.05 -3.84
N ASN A 33 -19.66 -7.11 -4.06
CA ASN A 33 -20.93 -7.30 -4.78
C ASN A 33 -20.92 -6.74 -6.21
N LEU A 34 -19.75 -6.49 -6.80
CA LEU A 34 -19.68 -6.21 -8.23
C LEU A 34 -19.96 -7.53 -8.98
N GLU A 35 -21.22 -7.83 -9.20
CA GLU A 35 -21.66 -8.79 -10.18
C GLU A 35 -21.34 -8.21 -11.57
N LEU A 36 -20.18 -8.53 -12.09
CA LEU A 36 -19.97 -8.43 -13.52
C LEU A 36 -20.90 -9.48 -14.14
N GLU A 37 -21.90 -9.00 -14.88
CA GLU A 37 -22.95 -9.82 -15.49
C GLU A 37 -22.32 -11.01 -16.21
N ARG A 38 -22.66 -12.21 -15.77
CA ARG A 38 -22.30 -13.45 -16.46
C ARG A 38 -23.12 -13.54 -17.74
N THR A 39 -22.48 -13.58 -18.87
CA THR A 39 -23.14 -13.71 -20.19
C THR A 39 -23.56 -15.16 -20.52
N GLY A 40 -23.33 -16.13 -19.60
CA GLY A 40 -23.68 -17.52 -19.83
C GLY A 40 -23.71 -18.40 -18.57
N PRO A 41 -24.34 -19.56 -18.64
CA PRO A 41 -24.50 -20.49 -17.50
C PRO A 41 -23.24 -21.28 -17.16
N THR A 42 -22.24 -21.32 -18.05
CA THR A 42 -21.01 -22.09 -17.90
C THR A 42 -19.77 -21.21 -17.99
N ILE A 43 -18.75 -21.52 -17.17
CA ILE A 43 -17.44 -20.90 -17.29
C ILE A 43 -16.77 -21.45 -18.54
N ASP A 44 -16.28 -20.54 -19.40
CA ASP A 44 -15.49 -20.86 -20.59
C ASP A 44 -14.08 -20.25 -20.45
N ALA A 45 -13.19 -21.02 -19.83
CA ALA A 45 -11.83 -20.58 -19.56
C ALA A 45 -11.02 -20.36 -20.85
N GLU A 46 -11.26 -21.13 -21.92
CA GLU A 46 -10.56 -20.95 -23.20
C GLU A 46 -10.97 -19.63 -23.86
N LEU A 47 -12.26 -19.36 -23.90
CA LEU A 47 -12.79 -18.09 -24.40
C LEU A 47 -12.30 -16.91 -23.56
N GLY A 48 -12.29 -17.05 -22.23
CA GLY A 48 -11.73 -16.06 -21.31
C GLY A 48 -10.28 -15.73 -21.62
N GLN A 49 -9.44 -16.75 -21.79
CA GLN A 49 -8.03 -16.58 -22.17
C GLN A 49 -7.86 -15.94 -23.55
N LYS A 50 -8.73 -16.26 -24.51
CA LYS A 50 -8.71 -15.62 -25.83
C LYS A 50 -8.96 -14.13 -25.74
N TYR A 51 -9.99 -13.72 -24.98
CA TYR A 51 -10.30 -12.31 -24.78
C TYR A 51 -9.19 -11.59 -24.00
N LEU A 52 -8.61 -12.22 -22.97
CA LEU A 52 -7.48 -11.67 -22.22
C LEU A 52 -6.30 -11.34 -23.15
N ARG A 53 -5.91 -12.27 -24.03
CA ARG A 53 -4.82 -12.02 -24.99
C ARG A 53 -5.13 -10.86 -25.93
N ARG A 54 -6.38 -10.71 -26.39
CA ARG A 54 -6.79 -9.57 -27.22
C ARG A 54 -6.74 -8.26 -26.44
N GLY A 55 -7.22 -8.25 -25.21
CA GLY A 55 -7.11 -7.10 -24.31
C GLY A 55 -5.67 -6.66 -24.11
N ASN A 56 -4.75 -7.60 -23.86
CA ASN A 56 -3.32 -7.31 -23.74
C ASN A 56 -2.76 -6.70 -25.03
N THR A 57 -3.19 -7.19 -26.20
CA THR A 57 -2.77 -6.64 -27.49
C THR A 57 -3.24 -5.19 -27.63
N TYR A 58 -4.49 -4.90 -27.34
CA TYR A 58 -5.02 -3.53 -27.40
C TYR A 58 -4.34 -2.60 -26.38
N SER A 59 -4.11 -3.07 -25.17
CA SER A 59 -3.40 -2.30 -24.13
C SER A 59 -1.96 -1.93 -24.57
N ASN A 60 -1.24 -2.87 -25.18
CA ASN A 60 0.11 -2.61 -25.71
C ASN A 60 0.11 -1.61 -26.90
N LEU A 61 -1.02 -1.46 -27.58
CA LEU A 61 -1.21 -0.46 -28.63
C LEU A 61 -1.80 0.85 -28.09
N GLU A 62 -1.88 1.03 -26.76
CA GLU A 62 -2.49 2.18 -26.08
C GLU A 62 -3.97 2.40 -26.44
N ARG A 63 -4.63 1.36 -26.97
CA ARG A 63 -6.05 1.36 -27.29
C ARG A 63 -6.85 0.90 -26.08
N PHE A 64 -6.90 1.76 -25.05
CA PHE A 64 -7.36 1.38 -23.72
C PHE A 64 -8.85 1.06 -23.65
N GLU A 65 -9.71 1.74 -24.39
CA GLU A 65 -11.14 1.43 -24.38
C GLU A 65 -11.45 0.07 -25.01
N GLU A 66 -10.77 -0.29 -26.09
CA GLU A 66 -10.88 -1.63 -26.67
C GLU A 66 -10.27 -2.71 -25.76
N ALA A 67 -9.19 -2.38 -25.05
CA ALA A 67 -8.63 -3.30 -24.06
C ALA A 67 -9.63 -3.54 -22.90
N ILE A 68 -10.29 -2.50 -22.40
CA ILE A 68 -11.35 -2.57 -21.38
C ILE A 68 -12.46 -3.52 -21.82
N ASP A 69 -12.95 -3.35 -23.06
CA ASP A 69 -14.02 -4.19 -23.61
C ASP A 69 -13.63 -5.67 -23.67
N GLU A 70 -12.40 -5.95 -24.11
CA GLU A 70 -11.92 -7.33 -24.20
C GLU A 70 -11.66 -7.93 -22.81
N TYR A 71 -11.12 -7.17 -21.85
CA TYR A 71 -10.96 -7.65 -20.47
C TYR A 71 -12.32 -7.92 -19.80
N ARG A 72 -13.34 -7.08 -20.02
CA ARG A 72 -14.70 -7.32 -19.54
C ARG A 72 -15.28 -8.62 -20.11
N LYS A 73 -15.11 -8.89 -21.42
CA LYS A 73 -15.50 -10.15 -22.04
C LYS A 73 -14.76 -11.33 -21.43
N ALA A 74 -13.45 -11.17 -21.16
CA ALA A 74 -12.65 -12.21 -20.51
C ALA A 74 -13.20 -12.57 -19.13
N ILE A 75 -13.51 -11.56 -18.28
CA ILE A 75 -14.07 -11.75 -16.94
C ILE A 75 -15.49 -12.32 -17.01
N SER A 76 -16.27 -11.96 -18.03
CA SER A 76 -17.62 -12.50 -18.25
C SER A 76 -17.59 -13.98 -18.64
N ALA A 77 -16.61 -14.39 -19.47
CA ALA A 77 -16.40 -15.77 -19.84
C ALA A 77 -15.83 -16.61 -18.69
N ASP A 78 -14.87 -16.06 -17.95
CA ASP A 78 -14.27 -16.70 -16.78
C ASP A 78 -14.10 -15.68 -15.63
N PRO A 79 -15.04 -15.63 -14.69
CA PRO A 79 -14.99 -14.73 -13.54
C PRO A 79 -13.83 -14.97 -12.57
N SER A 80 -13.14 -16.10 -12.65
CA SER A 80 -11.97 -16.44 -11.84
C SER A 80 -10.65 -16.05 -12.47
N LEU A 81 -10.68 -15.48 -13.68
CA LEU A 81 -9.49 -15.11 -14.45
C LEU A 81 -8.81 -13.86 -13.82
N ALA A 82 -7.96 -14.13 -12.84
CA ALA A 82 -7.30 -13.10 -12.03
C ALA A 82 -6.50 -12.09 -12.88
N ASP A 83 -5.81 -12.54 -13.91
CA ASP A 83 -5.04 -11.66 -14.81
C ASP A 83 -5.92 -10.67 -15.56
N ALA A 84 -7.13 -11.07 -15.95
CA ALA A 84 -8.07 -10.14 -16.60
C ALA A 84 -8.57 -9.06 -15.62
N LEU A 85 -8.85 -9.43 -14.37
CA LEU A 85 -9.22 -8.49 -13.32
C LEU A 85 -8.10 -7.47 -13.06
N ARG A 86 -6.87 -7.97 -12.88
CA ARG A 86 -5.71 -7.13 -12.65
C ARG A 86 -5.46 -6.17 -13.81
N ASN A 87 -5.47 -6.68 -15.04
CA ASN A 87 -5.15 -5.88 -16.22
C ASN A 87 -6.23 -4.83 -16.48
N LEU A 88 -7.52 -5.17 -16.27
CA LEU A 88 -8.61 -4.20 -16.32
C LEU A 88 -8.47 -3.13 -15.25
N ALA A 89 -8.16 -3.52 -14.01
CA ALA A 89 -7.95 -2.58 -12.91
C ALA A 89 -6.79 -1.62 -13.21
N ASN A 90 -5.66 -2.14 -13.70
CA ASN A 90 -4.50 -1.34 -14.09
C ASN A 90 -4.82 -0.39 -15.24
N THR A 91 -5.63 -0.82 -16.21
CA THR A 91 -6.07 0.05 -17.31
C THR A 91 -6.93 1.20 -16.78
N TYR A 92 -7.88 0.92 -15.89
CA TYR A 92 -8.66 1.96 -15.24
C TYR A 92 -7.81 2.90 -14.37
N TYR A 93 -6.86 2.35 -13.62
CA TYR A 93 -5.92 3.15 -12.80
C TYR A 93 -5.11 4.11 -13.69
N TYR A 94 -4.57 3.62 -14.80
CA TYR A 94 -3.83 4.42 -15.77
C TYR A 94 -4.68 5.57 -16.36
N LEU A 95 -5.97 5.33 -16.57
CA LEU A 95 -6.94 6.32 -17.04
C LEU A 95 -7.51 7.20 -15.92
N GLU A 96 -6.97 7.11 -14.70
CA GLU A 96 -7.45 7.81 -13.49
C GLU A 96 -8.92 7.51 -13.13
N ARG A 97 -9.44 6.38 -13.62
CA ARG A 97 -10.80 5.91 -13.34
C ARG A 97 -10.80 5.04 -12.09
N PHE A 98 -10.52 5.66 -10.96
CA PHE A 98 -10.23 4.96 -9.70
C PHE A 98 -11.43 4.22 -9.13
N ASP A 99 -12.63 4.74 -9.29
CA ASP A 99 -13.85 4.11 -8.78
C ASP A 99 -14.13 2.77 -9.47
N GLU A 100 -13.75 2.64 -10.76
CA GLU A 100 -13.86 1.37 -11.49
C GLU A 100 -12.68 0.43 -11.16
N ALA A 101 -11.51 0.95 -10.84
CA ALA A 101 -10.34 0.15 -10.52
C ALA A 101 -10.46 -0.56 -9.16
N LYS A 102 -10.94 0.14 -8.11
CA LYS A 102 -11.01 -0.37 -6.73
C LYS A 102 -11.71 -1.72 -6.59
N PRO A 103 -12.94 -1.91 -7.10
CA PRO A 103 -13.65 -3.17 -6.95
C PRO A 103 -12.96 -4.34 -7.67
N LEU A 104 -12.27 -4.07 -8.78
CA LEU A 104 -11.52 -5.07 -9.52
C LEU A 104 -10.25 -5.49 -8.76
N LEU A 105 -9.52 -4.53 -8.18
CA LEU A 105 -8.39 -4.81 -7.29
C LEU A 105 -8.82 -5.63 -6.09
N ALA A 106 -9.90 -5.24 -5.43
CA ALA A 106 -10.44 -5.97 -4.29
C ALA A 106 -10.82 -7.41 -4.65
N ARG A 107 -11.42 -7.61 -5.82
CA ARG A 107 -11.75 -8.95 -6.31
C ARG A 107 -10.51 -9.75 -6.67
N PHE A 108 -9.51 -9.13 -7.33
CA PHE A 108 -8.23 -9.76 -7.61
C PHE A 108 -7.55 -10.24 -6.32
N ILE A 109 -7.45 -9.37 -5.30
CA ILE A 109 -6.84 -9.71 -4.00
C ILE A 109 -7.52 -10.93 -3.37
N ARG A 110 -8.86 -11.01 -3.39
CA ARG A 110 -9.61 -12.16 -2.84
C ARG A 110 -9.38 -13.47 -3.59
N LEU A 111 -9.07 -13.42 -4.87
CA LEU A 111 -8.81 -14.62 -5.67
C LEU A 111 -7.38 -15.14 -5.50
N GLN A 112 -6.46 -14.32 -4.95
CA GLN A 112 -5.07 -14.73 -4.75
C GLN A 112 -4.91 -15.52 -3.46
N THR A 113 -4.34 -16.71 -3.57
CA THR A 113 -4.03 -17.60 -2.43
C THR A 113 -2.54 -17.68 -2.15
N THR A 114 -1.70 -17.09 -3.00
CA THR A 114 -0.24 -17.11 -2.90
C THR A 114 0.31 -15.69 -2.87
N ASN A 115 1.33 -15.48 -2.04
CA ASN A 115 2.05 -14.22 -1.99
C ASN A 115 2.86 -14.02 -3.27
N THR A 116 2.44 -13.10 -4.11
CA THR A 116 3.10 -12.74 -5.37
C THR A 116 3.33 -11.24 -5.45
N ALA A 117 4.31 -10.81 -6.25
CA ALA A 117 4.55 -9.40 -6.51
C ALA A 117 3.28 -8.67 -7.03
N SER A 118 2.45 -9.37 -7.81
CA SER A 118 1.18 -8.82 -8.30
C SER A 118 0.16 -8.61 -7.19
N LEU A 119 0.13 -9.50 -6.17
CA LEU A 119 -0.74 -9.34 -5.00
C LEU A 119 -0.29 -8.14 -4.16
N ILE A 120 1.02 -8.05 -3.87
CA ILE A 120 1.58 -6.92 -3.12
C ILE A 120 1.25 -5.60 -3.83
N ALA A 121 1.48 -5.51 -5.14
CA ALA A 121 1.16 -4.34 -5.94
C ALA A 121 -0.33 -3.98 -5.85
N ALA A 122 -1.24 -4.95 -5.97
CA ALA A 122 -2.68 -4.71 -5.90
C ALA A 122 -3.12 -4.21 -4.51
N VAL A 123 -2.58 -4.81 -3.44
CA VAL A 123 -2.84 -4.40 -2.05
C VAL A 123 -2.34 -2.97 -1.82
N THR A 124 -1.13 -2.66 -2.26
CA THR A 124 -0.52 -1.32 -2.12
C THR A 124 -1.31 -0.27 -2.90
N THR A 125 -1.69 -0.58 -4.16
CA THR A 125 -2.48 0.34 -4.99
C THR A 125 -3.85 0.61 -4.38
N LEU A 126 -4.53 -0.43 -3.86
CA LEU A 126 -5.83 -0.22 -3.22
C LEU A 126 -5.71 0.61 -1.93
N GLY A 127 -4.66 0.39 -1.14
CA GLY A 127 -4.35 1.22 0.03
C GLY A 127 -4.08 2.70 -0.34
N GLU A 128 -3.38 2.93 -1.45
CA GLU A 128 -3.14 4.27 -1.99
C GLU A 128 -4.44 4.97 -2.40
N LEU A 129 -5.31 4.28 -3.12
CA LEU A 129 -6.60 4.82 -3.55
C LEU A 129 -7.51 5.14 -2.36
N GLU A 130 -7.56 4.28 -1.34
CA GLU A 130 -8.31 4.55 -0.11
C GLU A 130 -7.75 5.77 0.64
N ARG A 131 -6.43 5.95 0.66
CA ARG A 131 -5.78 7.12 1.25
C ARG A 131 -6.12 8.40 0.47
N GLY A 132 -6.14 8.34 -0.84
CA GLY A 132 -6.55 9.44 -1.71
C GLY A 132 -7.97 9.91 -1.42
N ASP A 133 -8.87 9.01 -1.08
CA ASP A 133 -10.26 9.31 -0.69
C ASP A 133 -10.39 9.78 0.78
N GLY A 134 -9.30 9.80 1.55
CA GLY A 134 -9.33 10.11 2.98
C GLY A 134 -9.78 8.94 3.86
N ASN A 135 -9.93 7.74 3.31
CA ASN A 135 -10.28 6.52 4.06
C ASN A 135 -9.06 5.93 4.76
N TYR A 136 -8.43 6.70 5.65
CA TYR A 136 -7.15 6.34 6.28
C TYR A 136 -7.18 5.00 7.03
N ALA A 137 -8.28 4.66 7.70
CA ALA A 137 -8.40 3.38 8.39
C ALA A 137 -8.32 2.18 7.42
N ALA A 138 -8.95 2.29 6.25
CA ALA A 138 -8.87 1.29 5.20
C ALA A 138 -7.45 1.23 4.60
N SER A 139 -6.85 2.37 4.30
CA SER A 139 -5.48 2.46 3.81
C SER A 139 -4.50 1.77 4.77
N ILE A 140 -4.56 2.08 6.07
CA ILE A 140 -3.69 1.46 7.09
C ILE A 140 -3.86 -0.07 7.13
N ALA A 141 -5.09 -0.57 6.97
CA ALA A 141 -5.32 -2.01 6.92
C ALA A 141 -4.64 -2.67 5.70
N PHE A 142 -4.64 -2.01 4.54
CA PHE A 142 -3.91 -2.48 3.36
C PHE A 142 -2.40 -2.30 3.50
N ASP A 143 -1.93 -1.21 4.10
CA ASP A 143 -0.51 -0.99 4.38
C ASP A 143 0.05 -2.11 5.28
N LEU A 144 -0.69 -2.50 6.33
CA LEU A 144 -0.34 -3.63 7.19
C LEU A 144 -0.30 -4.95 6.42
N HIS A 145 -1.30 -5.20 5.57
CA HIS A 145 -1.33 -6.41 4.75
C HIS A 145 -0.16 -6.46 3.77
N ALA A 146 0.22 -5.33 3.16
CA ALA A 146 1.40 -5.26 2.30
C ALA A 146 2.70 -5.55 3.06
N ILE A 147 2.86 -5.05 4.30
CA ILE A 147 3.99 -5.35 5.17
C ILE A 147 4.03 -6.84 5.57
N GLU A 148 2.88 -7.47 5.78
CA GLU A 148 2.80 -8.92 6.04
C GLU A 148 3.24 -9.74 4.84
N LEU A 149 2.89 -9.30 3.63
CA LEU A 149 3.28 -9.95 2.38
C LEU A 149 4.77 -9.74 2.05
N ASP A 150 5.33 -8.58 2.39
CA ASP A 150 6.72 -8.22 2.14
C ASP A 150 7.29 -7.47 3.37
N SER A 151 7.82 -8.26 4.31
CA SER A 151 8.37 -7.74 5.58
C SER A 151 9.68 -6.95 5.44
N ASP A 152 10.32 -7.03 4.29
CA ASP A 152 11.58 -6.33 4.01
C ASP A 152 11.34 -4.95 3.36
N ASN A 153 10.08 -4.58 3.12
CA ASN A 153 9.70 -3.34 2.45
C ASN A 153 9.62 -2.16 3.44
N ASP A 154 10.75 -1.50 3.66
CA ASP A 154 10.85 -0.33 4.53
C ASP A 154 10.05 0.88 3.99
N SER A 155 9.85 0.96 2.68
CA SER A 155 9.00 1.98 2.05
C SER A 155 7.55 1.84 2.49
N GLN A 156 7.03 0.62 2.63
CA GLN A 156 5.66 0.39 3.08
C GLN A 156 5.45 0.81 4.53
N VAL A 157 6.46 0.59 5.39
CA VAL A 157 6.47 1.08 6.78
C VAL A 157 6.37 2.61 6.82
N HIS A 158 7.12 3.28 5.94
CA HIS A 158 7.07 4.75 5.81
C HIS A 158 5.71 5.24 5.33
N ILE A 159 5.12 4.58 4.33
CA ILE A 159 3.78 4.91 3.82
C ILE A 159 2.76 4.81 4.95
N MET A 160 2.75 3.72 5.70
CA MET A 160 1.83 3.50 6.82
C MET A 160 2.00 4.57 7.91
N ALA A 161 3.23 4.91 8.29
CA ALA A 161 3.47 5.96 9.28
C ALA A 161 2.93 7.32 8.80
N ASN A 162 3.13 7.67 7.53
CA ASN A 162 2.55 8.89 6.96
C ASN A 162 1.02 8.82 6.88
N THR A 163 0.44 7.65 6.62
CA THR A 163 -1.03 7.48 6.63
C THR A 163 -1.59 7.77 8.03
N TYR A 164 -0.96 7.27 9.11
CA TYR A 164 -1.32 7.63 10.48
C TYR A 164 -1.21 9.13 10.74
N ASN A 165 -0.12 9.75 10.28
CA ASN A 165 0.08 11.20 10.46
C ASN A 165 -1.02 12.02 9.72
N ASN A 166 -1.35 11.63 8.49
CA ASN A 166 -2.41 12.28 7.71
C ASN A 166 -3.81 12.07 8.33
N ALA A 167 -4.01 10.97 9.06
CA ALA A 167 -5.21 10.70 9.83
C ALA A 167 -5.29 11.53 11.14
N GLY A 168 -4.28 12.35 11.43
CA GLY A 168 -4.18 13.09 12.71
C GLY A 168 -3.72 12.22 13.89
N GLU A 169 -3.22 11.01 13.63
CA GLU A 169 -2.77 10.06 14.64
C GLU A 169 -1.24 10.10 14.80
N ALA A 170 -0.67 11.29 14.97
CA ALA A 170 0.78 11.52 14.99
C ALA A 170 1.52 10.62 16.00
N ASN A 171 0.93 10.36 17.17
CA ASN A 171 1.54 9.47 18.17
C ASN A 171 1.70 8.03 17.65
N LYS A 172 0.78 7.51 16.83
CA LYS A 172 0.91 6.20 16.20
C LYS A 172 2.00 6.22 15.12
N ALA A 173 2.07 7.29 14.32
CA ALA A 173 3.14 7.46 13.33
C ALA A 173 4.54 7.48 14.00
N ILE A 174 4.68 8.20 15.13
CA ILE A 174 5.90 8.22 15.96
C ILE A 174 6.25 6.81 16.42
N ALA A 175 5.28 6.06 16.97
CA ALA A 175 5.49 4.71 17.46
C ALA A 175 5.93 3.75 16.34
N VAL A 176 5.37 3.87 15.14
CA VAL A 176 5.77 3.09 13.95
C VAL A 176 7.24 3.35 13.62
N TYR A 177 7.68 4.63 13.55
CA TYR A 177 9.07 4.93 13.25
C TYR A 177 10.02 4.51 14.37
N GLN A 178 9.66 4.70 15.63
CA GLN A 178 10.47 4.22 16.75
C GLN A 178 10.70 2.71 16.64
N LYS A 179 9.66 1.96 16.30
CA LYS A 179 9.78 0.51 16.14
C LYS A 179 10.59 0.13 14.91
N ALA A 180 10.45 0.85 13.81
CA ALA A 180 11.28 0.64 12.62
C ALA A 180 12.77 0.90 12.91
N ILE A 181 13.09 1.92 13.71
CA ILE A 181 14.47 2.24 14.14
C ILE A 181 15.03 1.12 15.02
N GLU A 182 14.25 0.53 15.94
CA GLU A 182 14.69 -0.60 16.76
C GLU A 182 15.06 -1.82 15.91
N VAL A 183 14.30 -2.10 14.86
CA VAL A 183 14.49 -3.26 13.99
C VAL A 183 15.56 -3.02 12.94
N MET A 184 15.65 -1.80 12.41
CA MET A 184 16.60 -1.38 11.38
C MET A 184 17.45 -0.18 11.87
N PRO A 185 18.32 -0.37 12.87
CA PRO A 185 19.02 0.74 13.54
C PRO A 185 19.98 1.51 12.62
N GLY A 186 20.37 0.93 11.48
CA GLY A 186 21.25 1.58 10.50
C GLY A 186 20.52 2.50 9.50
N ASN A 187 19.19 2.50 9.46
CA ASN A 187 18.43 3.26 8.46
C ASN A 187 18.15 4.69 8.95
N ALA A 188 19.02 5.64 8.55
CA ALA A 188 18.91 7.05 8.90
C ALA A 188 17.61 7.72 8.39
N PHE A 189 16.96 7.14 7.38
CA PHE A 189 15.71 7.65 6.84
C PHE A 189 14.57 7.64 7.85
N PHE A 190 14.50 6.60 8.71
CA PHE A 190 13.46 6.53 9.74
C PHE A 190 13.67 7.56 10.85
N ASP A 191 14.93 7.79 11.27
CA ASP A 191 15.22 8.84 12.27
C ASP A 191 14.83 10.23 11.74
N ARG A 192 15.19 10.53 10.48
CA ARG A 192 14.80 11.78 9.83
C ARG A 192 13.28 11.93 9.77
N SER A 193 12.59 10.86 9.38
CA SER A 193 11.12 10.89 9.23
C SER A 193 10.43 11.04 10.57
N LEU A 194 10.96 10.42 11.63
CA LEU A 194 10.55 10.63 13.01
C LEU A 194 10.74 12.09 13.42
N GLY A 195 11.92 12.66 13.17
CA GLY A 195 12.21 14.06 13.48
C GLY A 195 11.22 15.01 12.83
N ARG A 196 10.87 14.79 11.57
CA ARG A 196 9.88 15.61 10.85
C ARG A 196 8.50 15.59 11.50
N ILE A 197 8.01 14.42 11.94
CA ILE A 197 6.72 14.34 12.64
C ILE A 197 6.78 15.02 14.00
N LEU A 198 7.87 14.83 14.74
CA LEU A 198 8.09 15.50 16.02
C LEU A 198 8.12 17.03 15.89
N GLU A 199 8.72 17.58 14.83
CA GLU A 199 8.66 19.01 14.53
C GLU A 199 7.22 19.49 14.26
N GLN A 200 6.44 18.74 13.48
CA GLN A 200 5.03 19.06 13.22
C GLN A 200 4.21 19.11 14.52
N GLU A 201 4.54 18.26 15.49
CA GLU A 201 3.92 18.21 16.82
C GLU A 201 4.54 19.24 17.79
N ASN A 202 5.39 20.15 17.31
CA ASN A 202 6.12 21.15 18.10
C ASN A 202 7.02 20.57 19.20
N ARG A 203 7.48 19.32 19.05
CA ARG A 203 8.40 18.62 19.95
C ARG A 203 9.84 18.80 19.44
N ILE A 204 10.32 20.05 19.51
CA ILE A 204 11.56 20.46 18.81
C ILE A 204 12.81 19.79 19.39
N GLU A 205 12.88 19.62 20.74
CA GLU A 205 14.02 18.93 21.39
C GLU A 205 14.09 17.46 20.93
N ASP A 206 12.95 16.75 20.88
CA ASP A 206 12.89 15.37 20.46
C ASP A 206 13.25 15.24 18.97
N ALA A 207 12.76 16.16 18.14
CA ALA A 207 13.09 16.24 16.71
C ALA A 207 14.59 16.41 16.50
N LEU A 208 15.22 17.32 17.28
CA LEU A 208 16.67 17.53 17.25
C LEU A 208 17.45 16.26 17.58
N GLN A 209 16.98 15.47 18.56
CA GLN A 209 17.64 14.19 18.88
C GLN A 209 17.51 13.17 17.74
N ALA A 210 16.33 13.09 17.12
CA ALA A 210 16.10 12.22 15.96
C ALA A 210 17.01 12.61 14.76
N TYR A 211 17.13 13.90 14.46
CA TYR A 211 18.01 14.38 13.38
C TYR A 211 19.50 14.17 13.68
N LYS A 212 19.93 14.32 14.93
CA LYS A 212 21.30 13.95 15.34
C LYS A 212 21.57 12.47 15.15
N SER A 213 20.60 11.59 15.47
CA SER A 213 20.72 10.17 15.21
C SER A 213 20.84 9.88 13.71
N ALA A 214 20.03 10.52 12.87
CA ALA A 214 20.15 10.40 11.41
C ALA A 214 21.52 10.86 10.89
N ALA A 215 22.02 12.00 11.38
CA ALA A 215 23.34 12.52 11.01
C ALA A 215 24.48 11.58 11.45
N ALA A 216 24.39 10.99 12.64
CA ALA A 216 25.40 10.03 13.12
C ALA A 216 25.46 8.76 12.25
N LYS A 217 24.34 8.36 11.62
CA LYS A 217 24.28 7.20 10.71
C LYS A 217 24.78 7.53 9.28
N ASN A 218 24.79 8.82 8.92
CA ASN A 218 25.26 9.35 7.62
C ASN A 218 26.13 10.59 7.83
N PRO A 219 27.33 10.47 8.39
CA PRO A 219 28.17 11.60 8.81
C PRO A 219 28.63 12.48 7.62
N ASP A 220 28.75 11.91 6.43
CA ASP A 220 29.21 12.60 5.23
C ASP A 220 28.09 13.39 4.52
N SER A 221 26.85 13.32 5.01
CA SER A 221 25.72 14.01 4.42
C SER A 221 25.51 15.39 5.02
N SER A 222 25.82 16.45 4.25
CA SER A 222 25.52 17.83 4.64
C SER A 222 24.03 18.06 4.91
N PHE A 223 23.15 17.35 4.19
CA PHE A 223 21.71 17.43 4.38
C PHE A 223 21.27 17.14 5.84
N TYR A 224 21.81 16.09 6.48
CA TYR A 224 21.47 15.80 7.88
C TYR A 224 22.10 16.80 8.85
N SER A 225 23.29 17.29 8.57
CA SER A 225 23.95 18.33 9.36
C SER A 225 23.15 19.64 9.32
N ASP A 226 22.66 20.02 8.14
CA ASP A 226 21.85 21.23 7.97
C ASP A 226 20.51 21.11 8.72
N LEU A 227 19.87 19.93 8.73
CA LEU A 227 18.67 19.68 9.53
C LEU A 227 18.94 19.87 11.03
N VAL A 228 20.06 19.37 11.54
CA VAL A 228 20.44 19.53 12.95
C VAL A 228 20.64 21.00 13.28
N GLU A 229 21.36 21.76 12.46
CA GLU A 229 21.64 23.17 12.73
C GLU A 229 20.35 24.03 12.61
N SER A 230 19.52 23.80 11.59
CA SER A 230 18.27 24.52 11.43
C SER A 230 17.30 24.27 12.59
N THR A 231 17.20 23.01 13.06
CA THR A 231 16.34 22.66 14.19
C THR A 231 16.88 23.22 15.50
N ARG A 232 18.22 23.21 15.70
CA ARG A 232 18.85 23.80 16.89
C ARG A 232 18.58 25.30 17.00
N SER A 233 18.54 26.03 15.89
CA SER A 233 18.27 27.47 15.89
C SER A 233 16.86 27.86 16.33
N ARG A 234 15.95 26.88 16.48
CA ARG A 234 14.56 27.07 16.91
C ARG A 234 14.35 26.83 18.41
N LEU A 235 15.39 26.37 19.11
CA LEU A 235 15.41 26.20 20.57
C LEU A 235 15.90 27.46 21.27
#